data_fb22cc78a1cdc8a8206f98b3ae06f478
#
_entry.id   fb22cc78a1cdc8a8206f98b3ae06f478
#
_cell.length_a   1.000
_cell.length_b   1.000
_cell.length_c   1.000
_cell.angle_alpha   90.00
_cell.angle_beta   90.00
_cell.angle_gamma   90.00
#
_symmetry.space_group_name_H-M   'P 1'
#
loop_
_entity.id
_entity.type
_entity.pdbx_description
1 polymer ?
#
loop_
_entity_poly.entity_id
_entity_poly.type
_entity_poly.pdbx_seq_one_letter_code
_entity_poly.pdbx_strand_id
1 'polypeptide(L)'
;IYTIGFNVSSAIVNTSQVPLFVLPYLGAKYGYQQSASDLTNAGRLVGGAKNNILAMYDRNEQGDYVVKSDIPENFKAEYELMKPAVQMAAKRGLLTTSFLKDALGLDESGRKRTIGDSISSMSAFFFNHAERFNRQTTILGGYNLELEKLMGKYKPNDKQSRTEYLLGATTEQKTAAAKEAIRQAQETNGGAVLETAPALTQKGIGRVAFMYKSYGLQMYYTMLKSAKTMMDSDMNAEQRKIAAKQLAGVHGTALFFAGVHGVPLYGAFSVLYNLLIAGEDDDDFDTVVRKTIGEGWYKGVPAMSGIDPSNRIRLTGLLLQENKFDRNADLEGLIGFHLGGPFLSSAKRIQRGAKDLYNGELMRGTESLLPAGVANAYKSVPFLGRISREEGYRSRRGDIIYDDVNVLERAGQFLGFAPTGYMLEQERNNIIKGIDTAISKKRSKLLKQYYVAKRMGDFDGARDVRKEMRAFSKKHKEAAITAETIDRSMKQHAKTSLEMYHGISLNPQMR
;
A
#
# COMPACT_ATOMS: atom_id res chain seq x y z
N ILE A 1 -2.96 -14.33 -9.07
CA ILE A 1 -3.72 -15.21 -8.14
C ILE A 1 -3.05 -15.23 -6.78
N TYR A 2 -1.78 -15.59 -6.69
CA TYR A 2 -1.08 -15.84 -5.42
C TYR A 2 -1.04 -14.64 -4.45
N THR A 3 -0.91 -13.42 -4.96
CA THR A 3 -0.81 -12.19 -4.15
C THR A 3 -2.14 -11.53 -3.84
N ILE A 4 -3.07 -11.50 -4.80
CA ILE A 4 -4.37 -10.85 -4.67
C ILE A 4 -5.52 -11.86 -4.61
N GLY A 5 -5.26 -13.13 -4.92
CA GLY A 5 -6.29 -14.16 -4.98
C GLY A 5 -7.04 -14.31 -3.67
N PHE A 6 -8.36 -14.18 -3.73
CA PHE A 6 -9.28 -14.25 -2.59
C PHE A 6 -8.96 -13.28 -1.43
N ASN A 7 -8.18 -12.24 -1.70
CA ASN A 7 -7.70 -11.32 -0.68
C ASN A 7 -8.69 -10.18 -0.44
N VAL A 8 -9.55 -10.35 0.56
CA VAL A 8 -10.56 -9.35 0.96
C VAL A 8 -9.91 -8.05 1.41
N SER A 9 -8.79 -8.11 2.15
CA SER A 9 -8.09 -6.88 2.58
C SER A 9 -7.60 -6.04 1.41
N SER A 10 -7.16 -6.67 0.31
CA SER A 10 -6.78 -5.93 -0.90
C SER A 10 -7.98 -5.22 -1.55
N ALA A 11 -9.17 -5.81 -1.48
CA ALA A 11 -10.39 -5.17 -1.95
C ALA A 11 -10.79 -3.97 -1.05
N ILE A 12 -10.74 -4.14 0.27
CA ILE A 12 -11.02 -3.08 1.25
C ILE A 12 -10.03 -1.91 1.07
N VAL A 13 -8.73 -2.22 0.93
CA VAL A 13 -7.70 -1.23 0.66
C VAL A 13 -7.95 -0.52 -0.68
N ASN A 14 -8.37 -1.25 -1.70
CA ASN A 14 -8.72 -0.63 -2.98
C ASN A 14 -9.94 0.29 -2.85
N THR A 15 -10.98 -0.14 -2.12
CA THR A 15 -12.18 0.70 -1.88
C THR A 15 -11.84 1.97 -1.09
N SER A 16 -10.84 1.95 -0.22
CA SER A 16 -10.38 3.14 0.52
C SER A 16 -9.86 4.26 -0.39
N GLN A 17 -9.61 4.00 -1.66
CA GLN A 17 -9.24 4.99 -2.66
C GLN A 17 -10.27 6.13 -2.77
N VAL A 18 -11.56 5.83 -2.63
CA VAL A 18 -12.62 6.84 -2.70
C VAL A 18 -12.47 7.88 -1.58
N PRO A 19 -12.43 7.53 -0.30
CA PRO A 19 -12.23 8.52 0.77
C PRO A 19 -10.83 9.12 0.82
N LEU A 20 -9.78 8.37 0.42
CA LEU A 20 -8.39 8.83 0.55
C LEU A 20 -7.96 9.77 -0.57
N PHE A 21 -8.47 9.59 -1.77
CA PHE A 21 -7.98 10.31 -2.93
C PHE A 21 -9.08 10.98 -3.75
N VAL A 22 -10.18 10.27 -4.07
CA VAL A 22 -11.27 10.84 -4.86
C VAL A 22 -11.96 11.97 -4.11
N LEU A 23 -12.29 11.77 -2.83
CA LEU A 23 -12.94 12.79 -2.02
C LEU A 23 -12.08 14.06 -1.86
N PRO A 24 -10.79 14.02 -1.54
CA PRO A 24 -9.94 15.20 -1.55
C PRO A 24 -9.86 15.90 -2.91
N TYR A 25 -9.77 15.12 -3.98
CA TYR A 25 -9.69 15.64 -5.34
C TYR A 25 -10.96 16.41 -5.74
N LEU A 26 -12.13 15.81 -5.56
CA LEU A 26 -13.41 16.44 -5.87
C LEU A 26 -13.77 17.53 -4.86
N GLY A 27 -13.52 17.29 -3.57
CA GLY A 27 -13.81 18.22 -2.48
C GLY A 27 -13.09 19.54 -2.60
N ALA A 28 -11.88 19.55 -3.13
CA ALA A 28 -11.14 20.77 -3.42
C ALA A 28 -11.82 21.66 -4.47
N LYS A 29 -12.49 21.04 -5.46
CA LYS A 29 -13.16 21.71 -6.58
C LYS A 29 -14.61 22.09 -6.28
N TYR A 30 -15.35 21.20 -5.60
CA TYR A 30 -16.81 21.34 -5.41
C TYR A 30 -17.23 21.55 -3.94
N GLY A 31 -16.31 21.45 -3.00
CA GLY A 31 -16.58 21.44 -1.56
C GLY A 31 -16.64 20.05 -0.98
N TYR A 32 -15.99 19.84 0.17
CA TYR A 32 -15.82 18.51 0.77
C TYR A 32 -17.14 17.87 1.21
N GLN A 33 -18.03 18.63 1.85
CA GLN A 33 -19.31 18.11 2.33
C GLN A 33 -20.20 17.65 1.17
N GLN A 34 -20.31 18.46 0.11
CA GLN A 34 -21.09 18.13 -1.07
C GLN A 34 -20.51 16.90 -1.79
N SER A 35 -19.19 16.87 -1.96
CA SER A 35 -18.51 15.75 -2.60
C SER A 35 -18.65 14.45 -1.81
N ALA A 36 -18.58 14.51 -0.46
CA ALA A 36 -18.80 13.35 0.37
C ALA A 36 -20.24 12.82 0.24
N SER A 37 -21.24 13.71 0.22
CA SER A 37 -22.65 13.35 0.03
C SER A 37 -22.88 12.69 -1.33
N ASP A 38 -22.38 13.28 -2.41
CA ASP A 38 -22.57 12.75 -3.77
C ASP A 38 -21.83 11.43 -4.01
N LEU A 39 -20.64 11.29 -3.47
CA LEU A 39 -19.90 10.02 -3.53
C LEU A 39 -20.61 8.92 -2.70
N THR A 40 -21.16 9.28 -1.54
CA THR A 40 -21.91 8.32 -0.71
C THR A 40 -23.20 7.88 -1.43
N ASN A 41 -23.96 8.81 -2.00
CA ASN A 41 -25.16 8.51 -2.77
C ASN A 41 -24.85 7.67 -4.02
N ALA A 42 -23.82 8.03 -4.77
CA ALA A 42 -23.36 7.23 -5.90
C ALA A 42 -22.93 5.82 -5.49
N GLY A 43 -22.20 5.70 -4.37
CA GLY A 43 -21.81 4.40 -3.80
C GLY A 43 -23.01 3.55 -3.40
N ARG A 44 -24.06 4.16 -2.82
CA ARG A 44 -25.34 3.49 -2.49
C ARG A 44 -26.02 2.94 -3.75
N LEU A 45 -26.10 3.73 -4.82
CA LEU A 45 -26.70 3.30 -6.10
C LEU A 45 -25.90 2.17 -6.74
N VAL A 46 -24.56 2.28 -6.77
CA VAL A 46 -23.68 1.25 -7.32
C VAL A 46 -23.76 -0.03 -6.48
N GLY A 47 -23.78 0.08 -5.15
CA GLY A 47 -23.96 -1.06 -4.23
C GLY A 47 -25.31 -1.75 -4.41
N GLY A 48 -26.40 -0.99 -4.54
CA GLY A 48 -27.75 -1.49 -4.84
C GLY A 48 -27.81 -2.24 -6.19
N ALA A 49 -27.02 -1.79 -7.16
CA ALA A 49 -26.84 -2.45 -8.46
C ALA A 49 -25.80 -3.62 -8.41
N LYS A 50 -25.42 -4.10 -7.24
CA LYS A 50 -24.40 -5.16 -7.03
C LYS A 50 -23.08 -4.88 -7.78
N ASN A 51 -22.63 -3.62 -7.74
CA ASN A 51 -21.44 -3.11 -8.42
C ASN A 51 -21.49 -3.27 -9.96
N ASN A 52 -22.68 -3.27 -10.53
CA ASN A 52 -22.91 -3.31 -11.95
C ASN A 52 -24.04 -2.35 -12.34
N ILE A 53 -23.73 -1.08 -12.39
CA ILE A 53 -24.73 -0.03 -12.68
C ILE A 53 -25.48 -0.27 -14.00
N LEU A 54 -24.84 -0.91 -14.98
CA LEU A 54 -25.48 -1.26 -16.25
C LEU A 54 -26.65 -2.24 -16.08
N ALA A 55 -26.66 -3.04 -15.02
CA ALA A 55 -27.74 -3.97 -14.73
C ALA A 55 -29.08 -3.27 -14.42
N MET A 56 -29.05 -1.97 -14.13
CA MET A 56 -30.26 -1.15 -13.87
C MET A 56 -30.87 -0.59 -15.14
N TYR A 57 -30.32 -0.88 -16.31
CA TYR A 57 -30.77 -0.36 -17.58
C TYR A 57 -31.00 -1.49 -18.60
N ASP A 58 -32.04 -1.33 -19.40
CA ASP A 58 -32.25 -2.09 -20.62
C ASP A 58 -31.81 -1.26 -21.83
N ARG A 59 -31.66 -1.88 -22.99
CA ARG A 59 -31.46 -1.18 -24.27
C ARG A 59 -32.75 -1.19 -25.07
N ASN A 60 -33.16 -0.01 -25.52
CA ASN A 60 -34.27 0.11 -26.45
C ASN A 60 -33.83 -0.30 -27.87
N GLU A 61 -34.78 -0.30 -28.80
CA GLU A 61 -34.54 -0.64 -30.22
C GLU A 61 -33.49 0.28 -30.88
N GLN A 62 -33.35 1.51 -30.41
CA GLN A 62 -32.36 2.48 -30.88
C GLN A 62 -30.99 2.27 -30.24
N GLY A 63 -30.86 1.31 -29.33
CA GLY A 63 -29.61 1.01 -28.59
C GLY A 63 -29.32 1.94 -27.42
N ASP A 64 -30.25 2.82 -27.07
CA ASP A 64 -30.11 3.71 -25.92
C ASP A 64 -30.48 3.01 -24.60
N TYR A 65 -29.85 3.43 -23.53
CA TYR A 65 -30.15 2.92 -22.19
C TYR A 65 -31.47 3.50 -21.66
N VAL A 66 -32.32 2.63 -21.14
CA VAL A 66 -33.60 2.97 -20.48
C VAL A 66 -33.59 2.33 -19.11
N VAL A 67 -34.01 3.08 -18.08
CA VAL A 67 -34.09 2.56 -16.71
C VAL A 67 -35.14 1.44 -16.65
N LYS A 68 -34.79 0.32 -16.05
CA LYS A 68 -35.67 -0.84 -15.93
C LYS A 68 -36.95 -0.54 -15.19
N SER A 69 -38.05 -1.18 -15.61
CA SER A 69 -39.39 -0.98 -15.02
C SER A 69 -39.50 -1.54 -13.57
N ASP A 70 -38.73 -2.56 -13.25
CA ASP A 70 -38.74 -3.24 -11.95
C ASP A 70 -37.97 -2.49 -10.83
N ILE A 71 -37.34 -1.34 -11.16
CA ILE A 71 -36.67 -0.51 -10.19
C ILE A 71 -37.73 0.24 -9.33
N PRO A 72 -37.57 0.25 -7.99
CA PRO A 72 -38.46 1.01 -7.13
C PRO A 72 -38.49 2.50 -7.49
N GLU A 73 -39.68 3.10 -7.46
CA GLU A 73 -39.92 4.51 -7.89
C GLU A 73 -39.01 5.51 -7.19
N ASN A 74 -38.71 5.29 -5.90
CA ASN A 74 -37.82 6.15 -5.13
C ASN A 74 -36.37 6.22 -5.65
N PHE A 75 -35.93 5.23 -6.44
CA PHE A 75 -34.61 5.21 -7.06
C PHE A 75 -34.63 5.52 -8.57
N LYS A 76 -35.80 5.44 -9.19
CA LYS A 76 -35.93 5.59 -10.64
C LYS A 76 -35.44 6.95 -11.14
N ALA A 77 -35.82 8.02 -10.45
CA ALA A 77 -35.36 9.38 -10.76
C ALA A 77 -33.84 9.53 -10.66
N GLU A 78 -33.21 8.87 -9.66
CA GLU A 78 -31.75 8.89 -9.50
C GLU A 78 -31.04 8.15 -10.66
N TYR A 79 -31.56 6.98 -11.07
CA TYR A 79 -30.98 6.25 -12.23
C TYR A 79 -31.22 7.00 -13.55
N GLU A 80 -32.39 7.66 -13.73
CA GLU A 80 -32.62 8.51 -14.92
C GLU A 80 -31.64 9.69 -14.95
N LEU A 81 -31.37 10.33 -13.82
CA LEU A 81 -30.36 11.39 -13.72
C LEU A 81 -28.99 10.90 -14.16
N MET A 82 -28.57 9.70 -13.74
CA MET A 82 -27.25 9.13 -14.01
C MET A 82 -27.09 8.60 -15.45
N LYS A 83 -28.17 8.38 -16.17
CA LYS A 83 -28.20 7.77 -17.51
C LYS A 83 -27.18 8.37 -18.50
N PRO A 84 -27.02 9.70 -18.65
CA PRO A 84 -26.03 10.27 -19.58
C PRO A 84 -24.59 9.89 -19.27
N ALA A 85 -24.24 9.88 -17.97
CA ALA A 85 -22.91 9.48 -17.51
C ALA A 85 -22.65 7.98 -17.72
N VAL A 86 -23.65 7.14 -17.39
CA VAL A 86 -23.60 5.68 -17.61
C VAL A 86 -23.45 5.36 -19.11
N GLN A 87 -24.24 6.00 -19.96
CA GLN A 87 -24.22 5.79 -21.41
C GLN A 87 -22.85 6.15 -22.00
N MET A 88 -22.30 7.28 -21.63
CA MET A 88 -20.99 7.74 -22.09
C MET A 88 -19.85 6.86 -21.57
N ALA A 89 -19.88 6.49 -20.30
CA ALA A 89 -18.87 5.64 -19.70
C ALA A 89 -18.90 4.20 -20.26
N ALA A 90 -20.11 3.68 -20.56
CA ALA A 90 -20.29 2.39 -21.18
C ALA A 90 -19.74 2.35 -22.62
N LYS A 91 -19.99 3.40 -23.43
CA LYS A 91 -19.43 3.54 -24.79
C LYS A 91 -17.89 3.53 -24.78
N ARG A 92 -17.26 3.96 -23.69
CA ARG A 92 -15.79 3.94 -23.50
C ARG A 92 -15.27 2.69 -22.80
N GLY A 93 -16.11 1.69 -22.54
CA GLY A 93 -15.71 0.45 -21.84
C GLY A 93 -15.38 0.61 -20.36
N LEU A 94 -15.55 1.81 -19.75
CA LEU A 94 -15.08 2.12 -18.42
C LEU A 94 -15.86 1.46 -17.28
N LEU A 95 -17.07 0.98 -17.52
CA LEU A 95 -17.94 0.39 -16.50
C LEU A 95 -17.73 -1.12 -16.31
N THR A 96 -17.22 -1.81 -17.32
CA THR A 96 -17.09 -3.28 -17.35
C THR A 96 -15.67 -3.77 -17.24
N THR A 97 -14.71 -3.01 -17.77
CA THR A 97 -13.28 -3.37 -17.74
C THR A 97 -12.70 -3.24 -16.34
N SER A 98 -11.75 -4.10 -16.03
CA SER A 98 -10.93 -4.05 -14.83
C SER A 98 -9.47 -4.12 -15.27
N PHE A 99 -8.61 -3.28 -14.68
CA PHE A 99 -7.17 -3.30 -14.95
C PHE A 99 -6.56 -4.70 -14.79
N LEU A 100 -7.02 -5.46 -13.81
CA LEU A 100 -6.51 -6.80 -13.56
C LEU A 100 -6.94 -7.78 -14.66
N LYS A 101 -8.17 -7.69 -15.16
CA LYS A 101 -8.64 -8.53 -16.28
C LYS A 101 -7.88 -8.22 -17.55
N ASP A 102 -7.68 -6.93 -17.84
CA ASP A 102 -6.93 -6.44 -18.97
C ASP A 102 -5.45 -6.85 -18.88
N ALA A 103 -4.83 -6.70 -17.70
CA ALA A 103 -3.46 -7.12 -17.45
C ALA A 103 -3.25 -8.64 -17.59
N LEU A 104 -4.28 -9.45 -17.31
CA LEU A 104 -4.26 -10.91 -17.44
C LEU A 104 -4.69 -11.39 -18.85
N GLY A 105 -5.11 -10.49 -19.75
CA GLY A 105 -5.61 -10.83 -21.08
C GLY A 105 -6.93 -11.62 -21.05
N LEU A 106 -7.76 -11.46 -20.01
CA LEU A 106 -9.01 -12.21 -19.82
C LEU A 106 -10.18 -11.63 -20.62
N ASP A 107 -10.06 -10.41 -21.11
CA ASP A 107 -11.08 -9.72 -21.88
C ASP A 107 -10.84 -9.76 -23.41
N GLU A 108 -9.86 -10.54 -23.90
CA GLU A 108 -9.63 -10.72 -25.33
C GLU A 108 -10.83 -11.46 -25.98
N SER A 109 -11.57 -10.75 -26.79
CA SER A 109 -12.72 -11.30 -27.54
C SER A 109 -12.26 -12.36 -28.53
N GLY A 110 -12.78 -13.58 -28.38
CA GLY A 110 -12.50 -14.71 -29.29
C GLY A 110 -11.57 -15.79 -28.72
N ARG A 111 -10.93 -15.60 -27.58
CA ARG A 111 -10.14 -16.65 -26.94
C ARG A 111 -11.03 -17.59 -26.12
N LYS A 112 -10.90 -18.91 -26.34
CA LYS A 112 -11.55 -19.91 -25.49
C LYS A 112 -10.99 -19.82 -24.06
N ARG A 113 -11.87 -19.63 -23.08
CA ARG A 113 -11.50 -19.59 -21.66
C ARG A 113 -10.97 -20.96 -21.22
N THR A 114 -9.79 -20.93 -20.61
CA THR A 114 -9.21 -22.12 -19.97
C THR A 114 -9.68 -22.23 -18.51
N ILE A 115 -9.49 -23.40 -17.89
CA ILE A 115 -9.73 -23.59 -16.45
C ILE A 115 -8.89 -22.61 -15.64
N GLY A 116 -7.65 -22.35 -16.09
CA GLY A 116 -6.77 -21.37 -15.48
C GLY A 116 -7.32 -19.94 -15.51
N ASP A 117 -7.96 -19.53 -16.62
CA ASP A 117 -8.61 -18.23 -16.76
C ASP A 117 -9.81 -18.10 -15.80
N SER A 118 -10.57 -19.18 -15.63
CA SER A 118 -11.71 -19.23 -14.70
C SER A 118 -11.25 -19.11 -13.25
N ILE A 119 -10.20 -19.82 -12.84
CA ILE A 119 -9.61 -19.74 -11.51
C ILE A 119 -9.03 -18.34 -11.27
N SER A 120 -8.35 -17.76 -12.26
CA SER A 120 -7.82 -16.39 -12.19
C SER A 120 -8.92 -15.35 -12.00
N SER A 121 -10.00 -15.47 -12.77
CA SER A 121 -11.16 -14.58 -12.68
C SER A 121 -11.85 -14.69 -11.33
N MET A 122 -12.07 -15.89 -10.83
CA MET A 122 -12.67 -16.14 -9.52
C MET A 122 -11.78 -15.64 -8.38
N SER A 123 -10.48 -15.86 -8.46
CA SER A 123 -9.54 -15.37 -7.44
C SER A 123 -9.45 -13.86 -7.38
N ALA A 124 -9.60 -13.17 -8.51
CA ALA A 124 -9.58 -11.73 -8.63
C ALA A 124 -10.94 -11.07 -8.32
N PHE A 125 -11.97 -11.84 -7.99
CA PHE A 125 -13.34 -11.37 -7.82
C PHE A 125 -13.46 -10.16 -6.89
N PHE A 126 -12.95 -10.24 -5.68
CA PHE A 126 -13.05 -9.16 -4.69
C PHE A 126 -12.34 -7.88 -5.16
N PHE A 127 -11.15 -8.02 -5.74
CA PHE A 127 -10.40 -6.88 -6.25
C PHE A 127 -11.11 -6.20 -7.42
N ASN A 128 -11.58 -6.97 -8.38
CA ASN A 128 -12.33 -6.46 -9.54
C ASN A 128 -13.62 -5.75 -9.13
N HIS A 129 -14.33 -6.30 -8.13
CA HIS A 129 -15.53 -5.65 -7.60
C HIS A 129 -15.23 -4.31 -6.94
N ALA A 130 -14.16 -4.23 -6.13
CA ALA A 130 -13.73 -2.99 -5.51
C ALA A 130 -13.32 -1.93 -6.54
N GLU A 131 -12.56 -2.33 -7.56
CA GLU A 131 -12.13 -1.44 -8.64
C GLU A 131 -13.31 -0.88 -9.45
N ARG A 132 -14.27 -1.75 -9.80
CA ARG A 132 -15.50 -1.34 -10.48
C ARG A 132 -16.35 -0.42 -9.61
N PHE A 133 -16.49 -0.73 -8.33
CA PHE A 133 -17.18 0.11 -7.37
C PHE A 133 -16.58 1.51 -7.32
N ASN A 134 -15.27 1.63 -7.13
CA ASN A 134 -14.58 2.92 -7.06
C ASN A 134 -14.82 3.75 -8.32
N ARG A 135 -14.65 3.14 -9.49
CA ARG A 135 -14.78 3.84 -10.76
C ARG A 135 -16.21 4.30 -11.02
N GLN A 136 -17.19 3.41 -10.84
CA GLN A 136 -18.60 3.76 -11.01
C GLN A 136 -19.02 4.85 -10.03
N THR A 137 -18.67 4.71 -8.75
CA THR A 137 -18.94 5.72 -7.71
C THR A 137 -18.33 7.07 -8.07
N THR A 138 -17.09 7.09 -8.54
CA THR A 138 -16.40 8.33 -8.91
C THR A 138 -17.05 9.01 -10.13
N ILE A 139 -17.42 8.23 -11.15
CA ILE A 139 -18.08 8.76 -12.36
C ILE A 139 -19.45 9.36 -11.98
N LEU A 140 -20.26 8.64 -11.22
CA LEU A 140 -21.61 9.08 -10.90
C LEU A 140 -21.62 10.26 -9.91
N GLY A 141 -20.77 10.20 -8.87
CA GLY A 141 -20.63 11.32 -7.93
C GLY A 141 -20.05 12.57 -8.60
N GLY A 142 -19.00 12.41 -9.41
CA GLY A 142 -18.41 13.49 -10.19
C GLY A 142 -19.36 14.12 -11.20
N TYR A 143 -20.23 13.30 -11.81
CA TYR A 143 -21.26 13.77 -12.72
C TYR A 143 -22.27 14.71 -12.04
N ASN A 144 -22.82 14.33 -10.89
CA ASN A 144 -23.74 15.17 -10.13
C ASN A 144 -23.09 16.49 -9.71
N LEU A 145 -21.87 16.43 -9.21
CA LEU A 145 -21.12 17.61 -8.79
C LEU A 145 -20.87 18.59 -9.94
N GLU A 146 -20.44 18.11 -11.10
CA GLU A 146 -20.20 18.99 -12.25
C GLU A 146 -21.51 19.48 -12.85
N LEU A 147 -22.57 18.66 -12.88
CA LEU A 147 -23.86 19.05 -13.39
C LEU A 147 -24.45 20.20 -12.56
N GLU A 148 -24.42 20.09 -11.23
CA GLU A 148 -24.88 21.16 -10.32
C GLU A 148 -24.03 22.43 -10.49
N LYS A 149 -22.73 22.28 -10.71
CA LYS A 149 -21.86 23.45 -10.99
C LYS A 149 -22.26 24.17 -12.28
N LEU A 150 -22.61 23.43 -13.33
CA LEU A 150 -23.02 23.99 -14.63
C LEU A 150 -24.41 24.63 -14.61
N MET A 151 -25.31 24.09 -13.79
CA MET A 151 -26.66 24.63 -13.62
C MET A 151 -26.75 25.76 -12.60
N GLY A 152 -25.78 25.88 -11.73
CA GLY A 152 -25.84 26.68 -10.53
C GLY A 152 -26.20 25.83 -9.29
N LYS A 153 -25.78 26.31 -8.14
CA LYS A 153 -25.97 25.57 -6.87
C LYS A 153 -27.46 25.43 -6.50
N TYR A 154 -27.90 24.21 -6.26
CA TYR A 154 -29.24 23.93 -5.75
C TYR A 154 -29.48 24.61 -4.38
N LYS A 155 -30.66 25.23 -4.23
CA LYS A 155 -31.07 25.88 -2.99
C LYS A 155 -32.14 25.01 -2.30
N PRO A 156 -31.91 24.56 -1.05
CA PRO A 156 -32.83 23.65 -0.36
C PRO A 156 -34.25 24.17 -0.13
N ASN A 157 -34.48 25.47 -0.35
CA ASN A 157 -35.82 26.09 -0.17
C ASN A 157 -36.69 25.98 -1.43
N ASP A 158 -36.17 25.42 -2.52
CA ASP A 158 -36.97 25.19 -3.73
C ASP A 158 -37.99 24.07 -3.50
N LYS A 159 -39.18 24.18 -4.13
CA LYS A 159 -40.29 23.21 -3.98
C LYS A 159 -39.95 21.85 -4.59
N GLN A 160 -38.91 21.73 -5.39
CA GLN A 160 -38.47 20.50 -6.04
C GLN A 160 -37.25 19.88 -5.31
N SER A 161 -37.12 18.58 -5.43
CA SER A 161 -35.95 17.88 -4.92
C SER A 161 -34.70 18.23 -5.74
N ARG A 162 -33.51 18.05 -5.14
CA ARG A 162 -32.23 18.26 -5.86
C ARG A 162 -32.13 17.38 -7.13
N THR A 163 -32.62 16.13 -7.07
CA THR A 163 -32.63 15.21 -8.22
C THR A 163 -33.52 15.74 -9.35
N GLU A 164 -34.71 16.23 -9.04
CA GLU A 164 -35.59 16.85 -10.03
C GLU A 164 -34.98 18.13 -10.64
N TYR A 165 -34.34 18.95 -9.81
CA TYR A 165 -33.60 20.13 -10.29
C TYR A 165 -32.54 19.73 -11.33
N LEU A 166 -31.71 18.75 -11.01
CA LEU A 166 -30.63 18.29 -11.90
C LEU A 166 -31.16 17.58 -13.17
N LEU A 167 -32.31 16.91 -13.08
CA LEU A 167 -32.95 16.32 -14.27
C LEU A 167 -33.35 17.39 -15.31
N GLY A 168 -33.64 18.60 -14.88
CA GLY A 168 -33.95 19.75 -15.75
C GLY A 168 -32.77 20.28 -16.57
N ALA A 169 -31.55 19.77 -16.40
CA ALA A 169 -30.37 20.21 -17.14
C ALA A 169 -30.51 19.96 -18.64
N THR A 170 -29.90 20.84 -19.44
CA THR A 170 -29.87 20.68 -20.92
C THR A 170 -28.98 19.49 -21.31
N THR A 171 -29.19 18.97 -22.52
CA THR A 171 -28.39 17.89 -23.10
C THR A 171 -26.90 18.24 -23.16
N GLU A 172 -26.60 19.49 -23.47
CA GLU A 172 -25.21 20.02 -23.50
C GLU A 172 -24.57 19.97 -22.11
N GLN A 173 -25.28 20.46 -21.07
CA GLN A 173 -24.80 20.41 -19.68
C GLN A 173 -24.58 18.97 -19.22
N LYS A 174 -25.52 18.06 -19.50
CA LYS A 174 -25.42 16.63 -19.18
C LYS A 174 -24.21 15.99 -19.87
N THR A 175 -23.98 16.32 -21.13
CA THR A 175 -22.84 15.80 -21.90
C THR A 175 -21.51 16.34 -21.39
N ALA A 176 -21.44 17.64 -21.07
CA ALA A 176 -20.24 18.25 -20.51
C ALA A 176 -19.92 17.69 -19.13
N ALA A 177 -20.90 17.55 -18.25
CA ALA A 177 -20.74 16.94 -16.92
C ALA A 177 -20.28 15.49 -17.02
N ALA A 178 -20.83 14.69 -17.93
CA ALA A 178 -20.40 13.30 -18.13
C ALA A 178 -18.95 13.18 -18.63
N LYS A 179 -18.53 14.07 -19.55
CA LYS A 179 -17.12 14.11 -20.01
C LYS A 179 -16.17 14.44 -18.88
N GLU A 180 -16.49 15.45 -18.07
CA GLU A 180 -15.67 15.86 -16.94
C GLU A 180 -15.60 14.79 -15.86
N ALA A 181 -16.73 14.15 -15.51
CA ALA A 181 -16.77 13.05 -14.56
C ALA A 181 -15.89 11.86 -14.97
N ILE A 182 -15.89 11.52 -16.26
CA ILE A 182 -15.02 10.48 -16.80
C ILE A 182 -13.55 10.90 -16.69
N ARG A 183 -13.21 12.15 -17.02
CA ARG A 183 -11.84 12.67 -16.87
C ARG A 183 -11.37 12.60 -15.41
N GLN A 184 -12.23 13.00 -14.47
CA GLN A 184 -11.94 12.92 -13.03
C GLN A 184 -11.71 11.48 -12.57
N ALA A 185 -12.53 10.55 -13.03
CA ALA A 185 -12.36 9.14 -12.72
C ALA A 185 -11.05 8.57 -13.31
N GLN A 186 -10.65 8.99 -14.50
CA GLN A 186 -9.36 8.58 -15.08
C GLN A 186 -8.17 9.16 -14.29
N GLU A 187 -8.26 10.40 -13.82
CA GLU A 187 -7.20 11.02 -13.01
C GLU A 187 -7.09 10.44 -11.60
N THR A 188 -8.17 9.92 -11.03
CA THR A 188 -8.20 9.45 -9.64
C THR A 188 -8.17 7.95 -9.45
N ASN A 189 -8.62 7.16 -10.44
CA ASN A 189 -8.73 5.69 -10.32
C ASN A 189 -7.60 4.91 -11.04
N GLY A 190 -6.51 5.57 -11.41
CA GLY A 190 -5.28 4.91 -11.83
C GLY A 190 -5.27 4.29 -13.23
N GLY A 191 -6.07 4.80 -14.15
CA GLY A 191 -6.15 4.31 -15.52
C GLY A 191 -6.86 2.95 -15.62
N ALA A 192 -7.98 2.94 -16.30
CA ALA A 192 -8.81 1.72 -16.44
C ALA A 192 -8.26 0.75 -17.47
N VAL A 193 -7.36 1.20 -18.32
CA VAL A 193 -6.90 0.50 -19.50
C VAL A 193 -5.38 0.60 -19.58
N LEU A 194 -4.74 -0.47 -20.01
CA LEU A 194 -3.28 -0.53 -20.19
C LEU A 194 -2.77 0.62 -21.07
N GLU A 195 -3.57 1.06 -22.03
CA GLU A 195 -3.26 2.16 -22.95
C GLU A 195 -3.12 3.53 -22.28
N THR A 196 -3.83 3.75 -21.17
CA THR A 196 -3.75 4.99 -20.38
C THR A 196 -2.76 4.92 -19.23
N ALA A 197 -2.14 3.76 -19.02
CA ALA A 197 -1.11 3.57 -18.00
C ALA A 197 0.20 4.26 -18.40
N PRO A 198 1.05 4.65 -17.45
CA PRO A 198 2.37 5.21 -17.76
C PRO A 198 3.16 4.29 -18.69
N ALA A 199 3.85 4.85 -19.69
CA ALA A 199 4.58 4.09 -20.71
C ALA A 199 5.54 3.03 -20.12
N LEU A 200 6.13 3.34 -18.96
CA LEU A 200 7.01 2.44 -18.21
C LEU A 200 6.32 1.14 -17.76
N THR A 201 5.00 1.16 -17.59
CA THR A 201 4.20 0.03 -17.11
C THR A 201 3.54 -0.77 -18.22
N GLN A 202 3.67 -0.33 -19.48
CA GLN A 202 2.96 -0.95 -20.60
C GLN A 202 3.65 -2.18 -21.17
N LYS A 203 5.02 -2.23 -21.15
CA LYS A 203 5.80 -3.27 -21.86
C LYS A 203 6.99 -3.79 -21.03
N GLY A 204 7.42 -5.01 -21.34
CA GLY A 204 8.67 -5.61 -20.87
C GLY A 204 8.77 -5.78 -19.36
N ILE A 205 9.98 -5.62 -18.83
CA ILE A 205 10.30 -5.74 -17.40
C ILE A 205 9.55 -4.70 -16.56
N GLY A 206 9.34 -3.51 -17.12
CA GLY A 206 8.56 -2.46 -16.45
C GLY A 206 7.14 -2.89 -16.13
N ARG A 207 6.47 -3.65 -17.01
CA ARG A 207 5.13 -4.20 -16.75
C ARG A 207 5.13 -5.13 -15.52
N VAL A 208 6.14 -5.95 -15.37
CA VAL A 208 6.26 -6.88 -14.23
C VAL A 208 6.65 -6.14 -12.95
N ALA A 209 7.62 -5.24 -13.02
CA ALA A 209 8.12 -4.48 -11.88
C ALA A 209 7.08 -3.52 -11.28
N PHE A 210 6.27 -2.92 -12.14
CA PHE A 210 5.24 -1.95 -11.75
C PHE A 210 3.82 -2.51 -11.79
N MET A 211 3.66 -3.83 -11.96
CA MET A 211 2.38 -4.50 -11.83
C MET A 211 1.75 -4.13 -10.51
N TYR A 212 0.68 -3.70 -10.22
CA TYR A 212 0.10 -3.20 -8.95
C TYR A 212 0.60 -1.83 -8.47
N LYS A 213 1.50 -1.15 -9.19
CA LYS A 213 1.99 0.18 -8.83
C LYS A 213 1.39 1.30 -9.69
N SER A 214 0.61 0.97 -10.71
CA SER A 214 -0.01 1.93 -11.63
C SER A 214 -0.86 2.96 -10.89
N TYR A 215 -1.64 2.52 -9.88
CA TYR A 215 -2.40 3.41 -9.03
C TYR A 215 -1.50 4.38 -8.24
N GLY A 216 -0.46 3.87 -7.61
CA GLY A 216 0.51 4.69 -6.89
C GLY A 216 1.19 5.72 -7.79
N LEU A 217 1.63 5.30 -8.98
CA LEU A 217 2.23 6.20 -9.97
C LEU A 217 1.26 7.32 -10.38
N GLN A 218 -0.01 6.98 -10.62
CA GLN A 218 -1.03 7.97 -10.97
C GLN A 218 -1.30 8.95 -9.83
N MET A 219 -1.37 8.47 -8.59
CA MET A 219 -1.52 9.33 -7.42
C MET A 219 -0.37 10.32 -7.28
N TYR A 220 0.87 9.84 -7.35
CA TYR A 220 2.05 10.71 -7.26
C TYR A 220 2.09 11.70 -8.41
N TYR A 221 1.76 11.27 -9.63
CA TYR A 221 1.65 12.17 -10.77
C TYR A 221 0.63 13.30 -10.51
N THR A 222 -0.55 12.94 -10.00
CA THR A 222 -1.60 13.92 -9.69
C THR A 222 -1.20 14.86 -8.55
N MET A 223 -0.52 14.34 -7.51
CA MET A 223 0.04 15.18 -6.44
C MET A 223 1.13 16.13 -6.95
N LEU A 224 2.06 15.65 -7.77
CA LEU A 224 3.11 16.47 -8.38
C LEU A 224 2.51 17.52 -9.32
N LYS A 225 1.50 17.16 -10.12
CA LYS A 225 0.74 18.10 -10.96
C LYS A 225 0.08 19.17 -10.11
N SER A 226 -0.57 18.81 -9.00
CA SER A 226 -1.20 19.76 -8.07
C SER A 226 -0.15 20.64 -7.40
N ALA A 227 1.00 20.09 -6.99
CA ALA A 227 2.09 20.88 -6.42
C ALA A 227 2.65 21.89 -7.44
N LYS A 228 2.89 21.46 -8.69
CA LYS A 228 3.30 22.35 -9.77
C LYS A 228 2.26 23.45 -10.00
N THR A 229 0.98 23.10 -10.15
CA THR A 229 -0.09 24.09 -10.36
C THR A 229 -0.20 25.09 -9.21
N MET A 230 0.00 24.67 -7.97
CA MET A 230 0.00 25.55 -6.80
C MET A 230 1.15 26.58 -6.85
N MET A 231 2.31 26.16 -7.34
CA MET A 231 3.54 26.99 -7.38
C MET A 231 3.66 27.80 -8.66
N ASP A 232 2.87 27.49 -9.68
CA ASP A 232 2.96 28.11 -11.01
C ASP A 232 2.30 29.52 -10.99
N SER A 233 3.09 30.55 -11.27
CA SER A 233 2.63 31.94 -11.33
C SER A 233 1.67 32.23 -12.50
N ASP A 234 1.76 31.42 -13.58
CA ASP A 234 0.94 31.60 -14.77
C ASP A 234 -0.49 31.07 -14.58
N MET A 235 -0.71 30.28 -13.53
CA MET A 235 -2.02 29.79 -13.17
C MET A 235 -2.84 30.80 -12.41
N ASN A 236 -4.15 30.84 -12.67
CA ASN A 236 -5.03 31.76 -11.94
C ASN A 236 -5.14 31.39 -10.44
N ALA A 237 -5.51 32.36 -9.62
CA ALA A 237 -5.58 32.19 -8.16
C ALA A 237 -6.55 31.10 -7.71
N GLU A 238 -7.64 30.89 -8.45
CA GLU A 238 -8.61 29.83 -8.16
C GLU A 238 -8.02 28.43 -8.41
N GLN A 239 -7.36 28.22 -9.54
CA GLN A 239 -6.69 26.96 -9.87
C GLN A 239 -5.60 26.61 -8.84
N ARG A 240 -4.79 27.61 -8.45
CA ARG A 240 -3.78 27.43 -7.41
C ARG A 240 -4.40 27.08 -6.05
N LYS A 241 -5.52 27.72 -5.68
CA LYS A 241 -6.26 27.40 -4.46
C LYS A 241 -6.86 26.00 -4.48
N ILE A 242 -7.42 25.55 -5.59
CA ILE A 242 -7.93 24.18 -5.76
C ILE A 242 -6.79 23.18 -5.61
N ALA A 243 -5.66 23.39 -6.28
CA ALA A 243 -4.49 22.53 -6.20
C ALA A 243 -3.94 22.43 -4.76
N ALA A 244 -3.86 23.55 -4.04
CA ALA A 244 -3.46 23.56 -2.62
C ALA A 244 -4.43 22.77 -1.74
N LYS A 245 -5.74 22.93 -1.94
CA LYS A 245 -6.76 22.18 -1.23
C LYS A 245 -6.71 20.67 -1.55
N GLN A 246 -6.42 20.28 -2.80
CA GLN A 246 -6.23 18.87 -3.17
C GLN A 246 -5.07 18.24 -2.40
N LEU A 247 -3.92 18.90 -2.39
CA LEU A 247 -2.75 18.46 -1.63
C LEU A 247 -3.05 18.34 -0.13
N ALA A 248 -3.60 19.40 0.47
CA ALA A 248 -3.95 19.42 1.88
C ALA A 248 -4.95 18.32 2.23
N GLY A 249 -5.94 18.09 1.36
CA GLY A 249 -6.94 17.03 1.54
C GLY A 249 -6.34 15.62 1.49
N VAL A 250 -5.50 15.33 0.50
CA VAL A 250 -4.84 14.02 0.38
C VAL A 250 -3.93 13.74 1.58
N HIS A 251 -3.15 14.73 2.01
CA HIS A 251 -2.30 14.59 3.20
C HIS A 251 -3.12 14.46 4.49
N GLY A 252 -4.22 15.23 4.62
CA GLY A 252 -5.12 15.16 5.77
C GLY A 252 -5.82 13.80 5.89
N THR A 253 -6.31 13.25 4.79
CA THR A 253 -6.92 11.90 4.79
C THR A 253 -5.88 10.80 5.03
N ALA A 254 -4.69 10.91 4.48
CA ALA A 254 -3.59 9.99 4.76
C ALA A 254 -3.20 10.02 6.25
N LEU A 255 -3.09 11.21 6.83
CA LEU A 255 -2.80 11.40 8.25
C LEU A 255 -3.91 10.79 9.14
N PHE A 256 -5.17 10.96 8.78
CA PHE A 256 -6.29 10.39 9.52
C PHE A 256 -6.27 8.85 9.51
N PHE A 257 -6.14 8.24 8.33
CA PHE A 257 -6.25 6.79 8.17
C PHE A 257 -4.98 6.01 8.50
N ALA A 258 -3.81 6.59 8.22
CA ALA A 258 -2.53 5.90 8.34
C ALA A 258 -1.48 6.67 9.16
N GLY A 259 -1.88 7.76 9.80
CA GLY A 259 -1.01 8.58 10.63
C GLY A 259 0.10 9.27 9.85
N VAL A 260 1.04 9.85 10.56
CA VAL A 260 2.22 10.51 9.96
C VAL A 260 3.02 9.53 9.09
N HIS A 261 3.11 8.27 9.51
CA HIS A 261 3.75 7.20 8.75
C HIS A 261 3.11 6.96 7.37
N GLY A 262 1.81 7.25 7.22
CA GLY A 262 1.09 7.12 5.96
C GLY A 262 1.19 8.29 5.00
N VAL A 263 1.76 9.41 5.43
CA VAL A 263 1.85 10.62 4.60
C VAL A 263 2.79 10.40 3.40
N PRO A 264 2.45 10.90 2.20
CA PRO A 264 3.33 10.81 1.04
C PRO A 264 4.74 11.31 1.33
N LEU A 265 5.74 10.63 0.78
CA LEU A 265 7.16 10.93 0.94
C LEU A 265 7.74 10.75 2.36
N TYR A 266 6.95 10.36 3.36
CA TYR A 266 7.45 10.10 4.71
C TYR A 266 8.68 9.15 4.71
N GLY A 267 8.60 8.05 3.97
CA GLY A 267 9.71 7.10 3.84
C GLY A 267 10.97 7.73 3.23
N ALA A 268 10.84 8.65 2.28
CA ALA A 268 11.99 9.38 1.74
C ALA A 268 12.63 10.30 2.79
N PHE A 269 11.82 10.99 3.59
CA PHE A 269 12.33 11.80 4.70
C PHE A 269 12.99 10.93 5.78
N SER A 270 12.41 9.77 6.11
CA SER A 270 12.99 8.82 7.05
C SER A 270 14.38 8.37 6.59
N VAL A 271 14.51 8.01 5.30
CA VAL A 271 15.79 7.61 4.71
C VAL A 271 16.81 8.75 4.77
N LEU A 272 16.43 9.97 4.36
CA LEU A 272 17.33 11.14 4.37
C LEU A 272 17.79 11.48 5.79
N TYR A 273 16.89 11.49 6.76
CA TYR A 273 17.23 11.73 8.16
C TYR A 273 18.23 10.69 8.68
N ASN A 274 17.93 9.41 8.47
CA ASN A 274 18.77 8.31 8.92
C ASN A 274 20.15 8.29 8.25
N LEU A 275 20.26 8.86 7.05
CA LEU A 275 21.50 8.85 6.27
C LEU A 275 22.35 10.09 6.50
N LEU A 276 21.73 11.26 6.72
CA LEU A 276 22.42 12.54 6.76
C LEU A 276 22.50 13.14 8.17
N ILE A 277 21.53 12.86 9.05
CA ILE A 277 21.37 13.53 10.34
C ILE A 277 21.64 12.56 11.48
N ALA A 278 21.05 11.35 11.46
CA ALA A 278 21.23 10.39 12.55
C ALA A 278 22.65 9.82 12.55
N GLY A 279 23.33 9.96 13.67
CA GLY A 279 24.59 9.27 13.93
C GLY A 279 24.41 7.75 14.07
N GLU A 280 25.53 7.02 14.15
CA GLU A 280 25.49 5.56 14.30
C GLU A 280 24.78 5.10 15.60
N ASP A 281 24.72 5.98 16.60
CA ASP A 281 24.18 5.71 17.94
C ASP A 281 22.86 6.45 18.22
N ASP A 282 22.33 7.23 17.25
CA ASP A 282 21.11 7.99 17.42
C ASP A 282 19.86 7.16 17.08
N ASP A 283 18.73 7.57 17.65
CA ASP A 283 17.42 6.99 17.28
C ASP A 283 17.15 7.18 15.78
N ASP A 284 16.55 6.21 15.16
CA ASP A 284 16.06 6.34 13.79
C ASP A 284 14.87 7.33 13.73
N PHE A 285 14.59 7.84 12.54
CA PHE A 285 13.53 8.84 12.34
C PHE A 285 12.17 8.37 12.87
N ASP A 286 11.82 7.11 12.62
CA ASP A 286 10.57 6.53 13.08
C ASP A 286 10.46 6.53 14.60
N THR A 287 11.54 6.18 15.29
CA THR A 287 11.61 6.21 16.75
C THR A 287 11.49 7.63 17.31
N VAL A 288 12.16 8.60 16.69
CA VAL A 288 12.06 10.03 17.08
C VAL A 288 10.63 10.53 16.92
N VAL A 289 10.01 10.26 15.78
CA VAL A 289 8.62 10.68 15.51
C VAL A 289 7.66 10.04 16.52
N ARG A 290 7.75 8.74 16.75
CA ARG A 290 6.91 8.03 17.74
C ARG A 290 7.04 8.56 19.15
N LYS A 291 8.26 8.86 19.59
CA LYS A 291 8.52 9.47 20.90
C LYS A 291 7.92 10.87 21.01
N THR A 292 7.89 11.62 19.92
CA THR A 292 7.44 13.01 19.88
C THR A 292 5.91 13.12 19.84
N ILE A 293 5.23 12.38 18.96
CA ILE A 293 3.80 12.54 18.70
C ILE A 293 2.93 11.39 19.26
N GLY A 294 3.56 10.32 19.72
CA GLY A 294 2.88 9.13 20.21
C GLY A 294 2.40 8.17 19.12
N GLU A 295 2.16 6.92 19.50
CA GLU A 295 1.83 5.81 18.59
C GLU A 295 0.53 6.02 17.83
N GLY A 296 -0.48 6.60 18.48
CA GLY A 296 -1.79 6.84 17.85
C GLY A 296 -1.73 7.81 16.67
N TRP A 297 -0.98 8.90 16.78
CA TRP A 297 -0.76 9.82 15.67
C TRP A 297 0.22 9.30 14.63
N TYR A 298 1.15 8.45 15.05
CA TYR A 298 2.07 7.80 14.13
C TYR A 298 1.35 6.84 13.18
N LYS A 299 0.38 6.05 13.67
CA LYS A 299 -0.37 5.03 12.91
C LYS A 299 -1.74 5.47 12.40
N GLY A 300 -2.25 6.59 12.89
CA GLY A 300 -3.56 7.13 12.54
C GLY A 300 -4.70 6.66 13.43
N VAL A 301 -5.84 7.35 13.30
CA VAL A 301 -7.01 7.17 14.17
C VAL A 301 -7.57 5.73 14.18
N PRO A 302 -7.70 5.01 13.06
CA PRO A 302 -8.22 3.65 13.07
C PRO A 302 -7.38 2.67 13.88
N ALA A 303 -6.07 2.89 13.98
CA ALA A 303 -5.19 2.02 14.76
C ALA A 303 -5.51 2.05 16.27
N MET A 304 -6.12 3.14 16.75
CA MET A 304 -6.58 3.26 18.14
C MET A 304 -7.76 2.33 18.46
N SER A 305 -8.48 1.82 17.45
CA SER A 305 -9.61 0.89 17.61
C SER A 305 -9.23 -0.60 17.60
N GLY A 306 -7.93 -0.92 17.54
CA GLY A 306 -7.44 -2.31 17.51
C GLY A 306 -7.24 -2.89 16.11
N ILE A 307 -7.58 -2.16 15.05
CA ILE A 307 -7.30 -2.54 13.67
C ILE A 307 -6.31 -1.56 13.08
N ASP A 308 -5.12 -2.04 12.74
CA ASP A 308 -4.07 -1.21 12.13
C ASP A 308 -4.11 -1.31 10.59
N PRO A 309 -4.80 -0.38 9.90
CA PRO A 309 -4.78 -0.32 8.45
C PRO A 309 -3.55 0.40 7.90
N SER A 310 -2.76 1.11 8.74
CA SER A 310 -1.67 1.99 8.33
C SER A 310 -0.66 1.29 7.43
N ASN A 311 -0.33 0.03 7.72
CA ASN A 311 0.59 -0.77 6.92
C ASN A 311 0.07 -1.13 5.51
N ARG A 312 -1.23 -0.96 5.23
CA ARG A 312 -1.85 -1.29 3.94
C ARG A 312 -2.43 -0.10 3.20
N ILE A 313 -2.87 0.93 3.92
CA ILE A 313 -3.54 2.12 3.35
C ILE A 313 -2.55 3.29 3.17
N ARG A 314 -1.33 3.17 3.66
CA ARG A 314 -0.31 4.22 3.57
C ARG A 314 0.02 4.61 2.12
N LEU A 315 0.17 5.90 1.88
CA LEU A 315 0.59 6.44 0.59
C LEU A 315 2.10 6.35 0.37
N THR A 316 2.88 6.27 1.45
CA THR A 316 4.34 6.18 1.44
C THR A 316 4.86 4.98 0.64
N GLY A 317 4.24 3.82 0.78
CA GLY A 317 4.66 2.56 0.15
C GLY A 317 4.13 2.32 -1.27
N LEU A 318 3.42 3.28 -1.87
CA LEU A 318 2.81 3.10 -3.18
C LEU A 318 3.83 2.96 -4.32
N LEU A 319 4.93 3.70 -4.28
CA LEU A 319 6.00 3.63 -5.29
C LEU A 319 7.20 2.82 -4.80
N LEU A 320 7.68 3.17 -3.62
CA LEU A 320 8.82 2.55 -2.97
C LEU A 320 8.30 1.78 -1.77
N GLN A 321 8.35 0.46 -1.85
CA GLN A 321 7.99 -0.36 -0.71
C GLN A 321 9.04 -0.12 0.37
N GLU A 322 8.62 0.38 1.53
CA GLU A 322 9.52 0.48 2.67
C GLU A 322 10.03 -0.90 3.03
N ASN A 323 11.26 -1.17 2.66
CA ASN A 323 12.06 -2.04 3.47
C ASN A 323 12.45 -1.22 4.69
N LYS A 324 12.38 -1.80 5.87
CA LYS A 324 13.12 -1.27 7.00
C LYS A 324 14.53 -1.07 6.50
N PHE A 325 14.92 0.19 6.31
CA PHE A 325 16.19 0.53 5.68
C PHE A 325 17.28 -0.09 6.54
N ASP A 326 17.79 -1.24 6.11
CA ASP A 326 19.01 -1.77 6.68
C ASP A 326 20.10 -0.80 6.23
N ARG A 327 20.68 -0.03 7.13
CA ARG A 327 21.81 0.88 6.87
C ARG A 327 22.97 0.18 6.13
N ASN A 328 22.91 -1.14 6.04
CA ASN A 328 23.90 -2.00 5.39
C ASN A 328 23.31 -2.81 4.21
N ALA A 329 22.10 -2.46 3.75
CA ALA A 329 21.56 -3.09 2.55
C ALA A 329 22.40 -2.69 1.34
N ASP A 330 22.93 -3.69 0.63
CA ASP A 330 23.58 -3.47 -0.64
C ASP A 330 22.60 -2.81 -1.62
N LEU A 331 23.10 -1.86 -2.41
CA LEU A 331 22.33 -1.19 -3.48
C LEU A 331 21.66 -2.22 -4.41
N GLU A 332 22.33 -3.34 -4.68
CA GLU A 332 21.78 -4.48 -5.42
C GLU A 332 20.56 -5.11 -4.76
N GLY A 333 20.59 -5.30 -3.44
CA GLY A 333 19.46 -5.83 -2.65
C GLY A 333 18.27 -4.88 -2.69
N LEU A 334 18.50 -3.59 -2.62
CA LEU A 334 17.50 -2.55 -2.68
C LEU A 334 16.85 -2.47 -4.08
N ILE A 335 17.67 -2.48 -5.14
CA ILE A 335 17.21 -2.49 -6.53
C ILE A 335 16.46 -3.79 -6.83
N GLY A 336 17.01 -4.95 -6.44
CA GLY A 336 16.40 -6.26 -6.65
C GLY A 336 15.05 -6.38 -5.96
N PHE A 337 14.91 -5.83 -4.75
CA PHE A 337 13.64 -5.81 -4.02
C PHE A 337 12.60 -4.93 -4.70
N HIS A 338 12.98 -3.76 -5.18
CA HIS A 338 12.05 -2.83 -5.84
C HIS A 338 11.69 -3.26 -7.26
N LEU A 339 12.64 -3.80 -8.04
CA LEU A 339 12.40 -4.29 -9.40
C LEU A 339 11.70 -5.66 -9.42
N GLY A 340 12.04 -6.53 -8.48
CA GLY A 340 11.43 -7.86 -8.39
C GLY A 340 10.02 -7.86 -7.79
N GLY A 341 9.68 -6.83 -7.02
CA GLY A 341 8.34 -6.56 -6.49
C GLY A 341 7.60 -7.78 -5.92
N PRO A 342 6.29 -7.89 -6.19
CA PRO A 342 5.46 -8.99 -5.72
C PRO A 342 5.86 -10.36 -6.27
N PHE A 343 6.48 -10.42 -7.44
CA PHE A 343 6.93 -11.68 -8.05
C PHE A 343 8.04 -12.34 -7.23
N LEU A 344 9.12 -11.60 -6.92
CA LEU A 344 10.23 -12.13 -6.12
C LEU A 344 9.80 -12.47 -4.68
N SER A 345 8.93 -11.65 -4.08
CA SER A 345 8.39 -11.95 -2.75
C SER A 345 7.55 -13.23 -2.73
N SER A 346 6.76 -13.47 -3.79
CA SER A 346 5.98 -14.69 -3.97
C SER A 346 6.86 -15.90 -4.19
N ALA A 347 7.89 -15.79 -5.06
CA ALA A 347 8.84 -16.88 -5.30
C ALA A 347 9.59 -17.29 -4.02
N LYS A 348 10.10 -16.30 -3.25
CA LYS A 348 10.74 -16.56 -1.94
C LYS A 348 9.78 -17.19 -0.93
N ARG A 349 8.49 -16.80 -0.97
CA ARG A 349 7.47 -17.38 -0.09
C ARG A 349 7.19 -18.83 -0.45
N ILE A 350 7.06 -19.16 -1.74
CA ILE A 350 6.88 -20.53 -2.23
C ILE A 350 8.09 -21.40 -1.89
N GLN A 351 9.31 -20.91 -2.15
CA GLN A 351 10.55 -21.61 -1.81
C GLN A 351 10.63 -21.92 -0.31
N ARG A 352 10.27 -20.95 0.55
CA ARG A 352 10.24 -21.13 2.00
C ARG A 352 9.19 -22.15 2.40
N GLY A 353 7.98 -22.12 1.81
CA GLY A 353 6.92 -23.07 2.06
C GLY A 353 7.30 -24.50 1.71
N ALA A 354 7.94 -24.69 0.55
CA ALA A 354 8.44 -25.99 0.12
C ALA A 354 9.52 -26.52 1.08
N LYS A 355 10.44 -25.65 1.53
CA LYS A 355 11.46 -26.02 2.53
C LYS A 355 10.85 -26.37 3.88
N ASP A 356 9.84 -25.62 4.34
CA ASP A 356 9.15 -25.90 5.60
C ASP A 356 8.43 -27.28 5.52
N LEU A 357 7.78 -27.61 4.39
CA LEU A 357 7.17 -28.94 4.17
C LEU A 357 8.22 -30.05 4.16
N TYR A 358 9.34 -29.85 3.45
CA TYR A 358 10.43 -30.81 3.42
C TYR A 358 11.00 -31.12 4.81
N ASN A 359 11.03 -30.10 5.69
CA ASN A 359 11.47 -30.24 7.08
C ASN A 359 10.39 -30.81 8.03
N GLY A 360 9.22 -31.23 7.51
CA GLY A 360 8.11 -31.78 8.31
C GLY A 360 7.21 -30.72 8.96
N GLU A 361 7.44 -29.43 8.70
CA GLU A 361 6.68 -28.31 9.26
C GLU A 361 5.40 -28.05 8.44
N LEU A 362 4.45 -28.99 8.52
CA LEU A 362 3.26 -29.01 7.65
C LEU A 362 2.45 -27.71 7.70
N MET A 363 2.14 -27.20 8.91
CA MET A 363 1.31 -26.00 9.06
C MET A 363 2.01 -24.75 8.49
N ARG A 364 3.31 -24.60 8.73
CA ARG A 364 4.10 -23.46 8.24
C ARG A 364 4.28 -23.50 6.72
N GLY A 365 4.54 -24.71 6.21
CA GLY A 365 4.67 -24.93 4.78
C GLY A 365 3.35 -24.64 4.04
N THR A 366 2.25 -25.20 4.54
CA THR A 366 0.91 -24.96 3.98
C THR A 366 0.53 -23.48 4.00
N GLU A 367 0.70 -22.77 5.13
CA GLU A 367 0.47 -21.32 5.23
C GLU A 367 1.22 -20.55 4.15
N SER A 368 2.47 -20.94 3.87
CA SER A 368 3.32 -20.25 2.91
C SER A 368 2.95 -20.52 1.46
N LEU A 369 2.41 -21.69 1.16
CA LEU A 369 2.03 -22.09 -0.20
C LEU A 369 0.62 -21.64 -0.59
N LEU A 370 -0.26 -21.36 0.36
CA LEU A 370 -1.61 -20.88 0.09
C LEU A 370 -1.62 -19.47 -0.50
N PRO A 371 -2.57 -19.13 -1.41
CA PRO A 371 -2.84 -17.77 -1.85
C PRO A 371 -3.09 -16.84 -0.65
N ALA A 372 -2.74 -15.55 -0.78
CA ALA A 372 -2.74 -14.63 0.34
C ALA A 372 -4.07 -14.55 1.12
N GLY A 373 -5.21 -14.53 0.41
CA GLY A 373 -6.53 -14.51 1.05
C GLY A 373 -6.84 -15.78 1.83
N VAL A 374 -6.57 -16.93 1.24
CA VAL A 374 -6.77 -18.25 1.89
C VAL A 374 -5.83 -18.41 3.08
N ALA A 375 -4.57 -17.98 2.95
CA ALA A 375 -3.60 -18.00 4.05
C ALA A 375 -4.04 -17.10 5.24
N ASN A 376 -4.70 -15.97 4.97
CA ASN A 376 -5.23 -15.11 6.04
C ASN A 376 -6.39 -15.78 6.79
N ALA A 377 -7.31 -16.41 6.05
CA ALA A 377 -8.37 -17.22 6.65
C ALA A 377 -7.78 -18.39 7.47
N TYR A 378 -6.80 -19.09 6.90
CA TYR A 378 -6.09 -20.18 7.59
C TYR A 378 -5.46 -19.74 8.92
N LYS A 379 -4.85 -18.57 8.96
CA LYS A 379 -4.25 -17.99 10.19
C LYS A 379 -5.27 -17.70 11.28
N SER A 380 -6.50 -17.37 10.91
CA SER A 380 -7.56 -16.98 11.86
C SER A 380 -8.34 -18.16 12.44
N VAL A 381 -8.23 -19.35 11.83
CA VAL A 381 -8.92 -20.56 12.32
C VAL A 381 -8.18 -21.12 13.54
N PRO A 382 -8.86 -21.28 14.69
CA PRO A 382 -8.29 -21.94 15.85
C PRO A 382 -7.77 -23.34 15.49
N PHE A 383 -6.64 -23.75 16.08
CA PHE A 383 -5.92 -25.02 15.86
C PHE A 383 -5.20 -25.18 14.51
N LEU A 384 -5.62 -24.48 13.44
CA LEU A 384 -4.93 -24.52 12.15
C LEU A 384 -4.00 -23.33 11.94
N GLY A 385 -4.29 -22.21 12.59
CA GLY A 385 -3.63 -20.95 12.37
C GLY A 385 -2.84 -20.43 13.56
N ARG A 386 -2.59 -19.12 13.53
CA ARG A 386 -1.78 -18.42 14.55
C ARG A 386 -2.58 -17.90 15.72
N ILE A 387 -3.92 -17.88 15.61
CA ILE A 387 -4.81 -17.41 16.68
C ILE A 387 -5.39 -18.64 17.39
N SER A 388 -5.04 -18.83 18.64
CA SER A 388 -5.67 -19.81 19.52
C SER A 388 -6.91 -19.22 20.20
N ARG A 389 -7.84 -20.09 20.62
CA ARG A 389 -9.01 -19.65 21.39
C ARG A 389 -8.65 -19.13 22.78
N GLU A 390 -7.63 -19.70 23.39
CA GLU A 390 -7.30 -19.50 24.81
C GLU A 390 -5.92 -18.85 25.03
N GLU A 391 -5.04 -18.87 24.03
CA GLU A 391 -3.61 -18.57 24.21
C GLU A 391 -3.09 -17.42 23.32
N GLY A 392 -3.97 -16.63 22.65
CA GLY A 392 -3.56 -15.48 21.90
C GLY A 392 -2.95 -15.75 20.51
N TYR A 393 -2.10 -14.85 20.02
CA TYR A 393 -1.50 -14.87 18.69
C TYR A 393 -0.12 -15.52 18.73
N ARG A 394 0.08 -16.55 17.91
CA ARG A 394 1.33 -17.33 17.88
C ARG A 394 2.25 -16.95 16.74
N SER A 395 3.54 -17.09 16.96
CA SER A 395 4.58 -17.00 15.92
C SER A 395 4.45 -18.13 14.92
N ARG A 396 5.22 -18.07 13.80
CA ARG A 396 5.33 -19.21 12.88
C ARG A 396 5.98 -20.45 13.53
N ARG A 397 6.67 -20.30 14.65
CA ARG A 397 7.31 -21.38 15.41
C ARG A 397 6.42 -21.95 16.50
N GLY A 398 5.24 -21.33 16.74
CA GLY A 398 4.30 -21.74 17.76
C GLY A 398 4.39 -20.96 19.07
N ASP A 399 5.42 -20.10 19.24
CA ASP A 399 5.58 -19.29 20.45
C ASP A 399 4.47 -18.24 20.55
N ILE A 400 3.94 -18.01 21.74
CA ILE A 400 2.96 -16.97 22.01
C ILE A 400 3.66 -15.60 21.92
N ILE A 401 3.13 -14.70 21.10
CA ILE A 401 3.67 -13.35 20.92
C ILE A 401 2.81 -12.33 21.65
N TYR A 402 1.49 -12.56 21.69
CA TYR A 402 0.50 -11.62 22.18
C TYR A 402 -0.73 -12.38 22.68
N ASP A 403 -1.09 -12.16 23.95
CA ASP A 403 -2.06 -13.00 24.65
C ASP A 403 -3.53 -12.52 24.52
N ASP A 404 -3.76 -11.23 24.31
CA ASP A 404 -5.10 -10.62 24.36
C ASP A 404 -5.64 -10.29 22.97
N VAL A 405 -6.04 -11.32 22.21
CA VAL A 405 -6.65 -11.15 20.89
C VAL A 405 -8.15 -11.03 20.99
N ASN A 406 -8.68 -9.82 20.79
CA ASN A 406 -10.11 -9.56 20.83
C ASN A 406 -10.85 -10.04 19.55
N VAL A 407 -12.20 -10.01 19.57
CA VAL A 407 -13.04 -10.49 18.47
C VAL A 407 -12.83 -9.65 17.20
N LEU A 408 -12.63 -8.33 17.32
CA LEU A 408 -12.39 -7.45 16.18
C LEU A 408 -11.04 -7.75 15.51
N GLU A 409 -10.00 -8.03 16.31
CA GLU A 409 -8.69 -8.42 15.79
C GLU A 409 -8.73 -9.77 15.06
N ARG A 410 -9.53 -10.73 15.54
CA ARG A 410 -9.76 -12.01 14.86
C ARG A 410 -10.46 -11.81 13.52
N ALA A 411 -11.52 -11.01 13.51
CA ALA A 411 -12.22 -10.65 12.28
C ALA A 411 -11.29 -9.89 11.31
N GLY A 412 -10.50 -8.96 11.82
CA GLY A 412 -9.48 -8.25 11.06
C GLY A 412 -8.47 -9.22 10.42
N GLN A 413 -7.95 -10.18 11.18
CA GLN A 413 -7.01 -11.20 10.67
C GLN A 413 -7.65 -12.07 9.58
N PHE A 414 -8.91 -12.47 9.74
CA PHE A 414 -9.65 -13.19 8.70
C PHE A 414 -9.75 -12.39 7.41
N LEU A 415 -10.04 -11.11 7.52
CA LEU A 415 -10.05 -10.17 6.40
C LEU A 415 -8.66 -9.85 5.85
N GLY A 416 -7.58 -10.22 6.56
CA GLY A 416 -6.19 -10.02 6.15
C GLY A 416 -5.50 -8.82 6.78
N PHE A 417 -6.06 -8.23 7.83
CA PHE A 417 -5.42 -7.23 8.67
C PHE A 417 -4.81 -7.89 9.90
N ALA A 418 -3.54 -7.63 10.16
CA ALA A 418 -2.90 -8.20 11.34
C ALA A 418 -3.42 -7.49 12.62
N PRO A 419 -3.52 -8.22 13.75
CA PRO A 419 -3.85 -7.61 15.04
C PRO A 419 -2.89 -6.50 15.42
N THR A 420 -3.40 -5.40 15.98
CA THR A 420 -2.58 -4.23 16.35
C THR A 420 -1.54 -4.60 17.39
N GLY A 421 -1.93 -5.37 18.43
CA GLY A 421 -1.00 -5.84 19.46
C GLY A 421 0.15 -6.67 18.89
N TYR A 422 -0.13 -7.60 17.98
CA TYR A 422 0.90 -8.36 17.27
C TYR A 422 1.85 -7.45 16.48
N MET A 423 1.33 -6.46 15.78
CA MET A 423 2.16 -5.53 15.00
C MET A 423 3.07 -4.70 15.90
N LEU A 424 2.57 -4.22 17.03
CA LEU A 424 3.34 -3.47 18.03
C LEU A 424 4.49 -4.32 18.60
N GLU A 425 4.19 -5.55 19.03
CA GLU A 425 5.22 -6.45 19.56
C GLU A 425 6.25 -6.84 18.47
N GLN A 426 5.80 -7.06 17.25
CA GLN A 426 6.73 -7.32 16.14
C GLN A 426 7.65 -6.13 15.85
N GLU A 427 7.12 -4.91 15.88
CA GLU A 427 7.91 -3.69 15.68
C GLU A 427 8.89 -3.48 16.84
N ARG A 428 8.44 -3.66 18.07
CA ARG A 428 9.29 -3.61 19.27
C ARG A 428 10.46 -4.60 19.19
N ASN A 429 10.16 -5.85 18.87
CA ASN A 429 11.19 -6.88 18.69
C ASN A 429 12.17 -6.57 17.56
N ASN A 430 11.67 -5.96 16.48
CA ASN A 430 12.53 -5.55 15.37
C ASN A 430 13.45 -4.37 15.74
N ILE A 431 12.95 -3.42 16.54
CA ILE A 431 13.78 -2.30 17.06
C ILE A 431 14.89 -2.85 17.96
N ILE A 432 14.55 -3.72 18.91
CA ILE A 432 15.53 -4.35 19.81
C ILE A 432 16.60 -5.10 19.00
N LYS A 433 16.18 -5.96 18.06
CA LYS A 433 17.12 -6.69 17.19
C LYS A 433 17.94 -5.75 16.28
N GLY A 434 17.36 -4.64 15.87
CA GLY A 434 18.06 -3.60 15.09
C GLY A 434 19.19 -2.98 15.92
N ILE A 435 18.92 -2.62 17.18
CA ILE A 435 19.91 -2.08 18.12
C ILE A 435 21.02 -3.11 18.39
N ASP A 436 20.66 -4.35 18.72
CA ASP A 436 21.64 -5.42 18.96
C ASP A 436 22.54 -5.67 17.74
N THR A 437 21.93 -5.65 16.55
CA THR A 437 22.67 -5.82 15.30
C THR A 437 23.62 -4.65 15.04
N ALA A 438 23.18 -3.41 15.28
CA ALA A 438 24.01 -2.21 15.10
C ALA A 438 25.22 -2.23 16.07
N ILE A 439 24.97 -2.55 17.35
CA ILE A 439 26.03 -2.71 18.37
C ILE A 439 27.03 -3.80 17.94
N SER A 440 26.54 -4.96 17.51
CA SER A 440 27.41 -6.07 17.07
C SER A 440 28.22 -5.71 15.83
N LYS A 441 27.62 -5.00 14.84
CA LYS A 441 28.32 -4.54 13.64
C LYS A 441 29.39 -3.50 13.98
N LYS A 442 29.09 -2.53 14.83
CA LYS A 442 30.06 -1.52 15.28
C LYS A 442 31.25 -2.19 16.02
N ARG A 443 30.94 -3.13 16.89
CA ARG A 443 31.98 -3.94 17.58
C ARG A 443 32.88 -4.66 16.59
N SER A 444 32.28 -5.33 15.58
CA SER A 444 33.03 -6.05 14.55
C SER A 444 33.86 -5.12 13.65
N LYS A 445 33.32 -3.93 13.32
CA LYS A 445 34.01 -2.90 12.55
C LYS A 445 35.24 -2.40 13.28
N LEU A 446 35.13 -2.06 14.56
CA LEU A 446 36.26 -1.61 15.39
C LEU A 446 37.35 -2.69 15.50
N LEU A 447 36.98 -3.95 15.70
CA LEU A 447 37.90 -5.06 15.76
C LEU A 447 38.65 -5.25 14.43
N LYS A 448 37.92 -5.15 13.30
CA LYS A 448 38.52 -5.23 11.97
C LYS A 448 39.47 -4.05 11.67
N GLN A 449 39.06 -2.84 12.00
CA GLN A 449 39.88 -1.63 11.83
C GLN A 449 41.18 -1.74 12.64
N TYR A 450 41.10 -2.21 13.89
CA TYR A 450 42.27 -2.45 14.73
C TYR A 450 43.24 -3.49 14.12
N TYR A 451 42.68 -4.59 13.59
CA TYR A 451 43.46 -5.61 12.87
C TYR A 451 44.20 -5.02 11.68
N VAL A 452 43.48 -4.27 10.83
CA VAL A 452 44.05 -3.65 9.63
C VAL A 452 45.15 -2.67 9.97
N ALA A 453 44.92 -1.75 10.95
CA ALA A 453 45.92 -0.78 11.40
C ALA A 453 47.18 -1.48 11.90
N LYS A 454 47.01 -2.50 12.74
CA LYS A 454 48.17 -3.30 13.26
C LYS A 454 48.95 -4.00 12.15
N ARG A 455 48.22 -4.55 11.16
CA ARG A 455 48.87 -5.27 10.03
C ARG A 455 49.61 -4.34 9.09
N MET A 456 49.13 -3.10 8.93
CA MET A 456 49.77 -2.08 8.10
C MET A 456 50.93 -1.35 8.83
N GLY A 457 51.14 -1.62 10.10
CA GLY A 457 52.14 -0.91 10.86
C GLY A 457 51.73 0.50 11.30
N ASP A 458 50.43 0.85 11.10
CA ASP A 458 49.88 2.12 11.53
C ASP A 458 49.57 2.08 13.05
N PHE A 459 50.59 2.41 13.84
CA PHE A 459 50.49 2.39 15.29
C PHE A 459 49.64 3.52 15.86
N ASP A 460 49.57 4.66 15.18
CA ASP A 460 48.76 5.79 15.61
C ASP A 460 47.29 5.53 15.34
N GLY A 461 46.93 5.04 14.13
CA GLY A 461 45.58 4.60 13.83
C GLY A 461 45.13 3.47 14.76
N ALA A 462 46.00 2.50 15.09
CA ALA A 462 45.66 1.45 16.05
C ALA A 462 45.39 1.99 17.46
N ARG A 463 46.12 3.06 17.87
CA ARG A 463 45.90 3.74 19.15
C ARG A 463 44.54 4.45 19.20
N ASP A 464 44.16 5.12 18.12
CA ASP A 464 42.90 5.83 18.02
C ASP A 464 41.72 4.86 18.01
N VAL A 465 41.77 3.80 17.22
CA VAL A 465 40.73 2.74 17.25
C VAL A 465 40.62 2.13 18.65
N ARG A 466 41.72 1.99 19.37
CA ARG A 466 41.69 1.47 20.76
C ARG A 466 41.01 2.45 21.73
N LYS A 467 41.14 3.77 21.53
CA LYS A 467 40.36 4.77 22.28
C LYS A 467 38.86 4.64 21.99
N GLU A 468 38.49 4.49 20.69
CA GLU A 468 37.10 4.26 20.31
C GLU A 468 36.53 2.96 20.91
N MET A 469 37.30 1.86 20.90
CA MET A 469 36.91 0.61 21.56
C MET A 469 36.65 0.77 23.08
N ARG A 470 37.45 1.60 23.76
CA ARG A 470 37.22 1.91 25.17
C ARG A 470 35.94 2.73 25.36
N ALA A 471 35.70 3.73 24.53
CA ALA A 471 34.49 4.55 24.57
C ALA A 471 33.24 3.68 24.29
N PHE A 472 33.31 2.83 23.28
CA PHE A 472 32.28 1.86 22.96
C PHE A 472 32.00 0.91 24.15
N SER A 473 33.00 0.32 24.72
CA SER A 473 32.86 -0.60 25.86
C SER A 473 32.29 0.06 27.12
N LYS A 474 32.57 1.36 27.33
CA LYS A 474 31.98 2.15 28.41
C LYS A 474 30.49 2.38 28.19
N LYS A 475 30.09 2.61 26.94
CA LYS A 475 28.68 2.85 26.55
C LYS A 475 27.87 1.54 26.52
N HIS A 476 28.44 0.46 26.00
CA HIS A 476 27.81 -0.84 25.80
C HIS A 476 28.47 -1.94 26.59
N LYS A 477 28.18 -1.99 27.91
CA LYS A 477 28.84 -2.92 28.86
C LYS A 477 28.64 -4.40 28.47
N GLU A 478 27.47 -4.78 27.97
CA GLU A 478 27.15 -6.16 27.55
C GLU A 478 27.91 -6.61 26.30
N ALA A 479 28.27 -5.66 25.44
CA ALA A 479 29.04 -5.90 24.22
C ALA A 479 30.49 -5.45 24.32
N ALA A 480 31.01 -5.27 25.52
CA ALA A 480 32.36 -4.72 25.77
C ALA A 480 33.45 -5.49 25.02
N ILE A 481 34.40 -4.73 24.51
CA ILE A 481 35.60 -5.27 23.83
C ILE A 481 36.72 -5.46 24.85
N THR A 482 36.93 -6.70 25.23
CA THR A 482 38.00 -7.08 26.18
C THR A 482 39.30 -7.38 25.42
N ALA A 483 40.42 -7.45 26.16
CA ALA A 483 41.69 -7.84 25.58
C ALA A 483 41.66 -9.24 24.92
N GLU A 484 40.96 -10.18 25.56
CA GLU A 484 40.75 -11.51 25.04
C GLU A 484 39.94 -11.49 23.73
N THR A 485 38.90 -10.61 23.63
CA THR A 485 38.12 -10.42 22.41
C THR A 485 38.98 -9.90 21.26
N ILE A 486 39.89 -8.95 21.57
CA ILE A 486 40.83 -8.40 20.58
C ILE A 486 41.78 -9.51 20.10
N ASP A 487 42.38 -10.29 21.01
CA ASP A 487 43.29 -11.37 20.62
C ASP A 487 42.61 -12.43 19.76
N ARG A 488 41.40 -12.86 20.17
CA ARG A 488 40.59 -13.81 19.40
C ARG A 488 40.25 -13.27 18.02
N SER A 489 39.87 -12.01 17.90
CA SER A 489 39.57 -11.34 16.63
C SER A 489 40.81 -11.22 15.75
N MET A 490 41.95 -10.87 16.30
CA MET A 490 43.23 -10.79 15.59
C MET A 490 43.59 -12.15 14.96
N LYS A 491 43.51 -13.22 15.74
CA LYS A 491 43.72 -14.60 15.26
C LYS A 491 42.76 -15.00 14.15
N GLN A 492 41.46 -14.69 14.33
CA GLN A 492 40.43 -15.02 13.35
C GLN A 492 40.65 -14.26 12.02
N HIS A 493 40.93 -12.96 12.08
CA HIS A 493 41.20 -12.18 10.87
C HIS A 493 42.49 -12.59 10.16
N ALA A 494 43.55 -12.93 10.91
CA ALA A 494 44.77 -13.46 10.33
C ALA A 494 44.51 -14.77 9.57
N LYS A 495 43.73 -15.66 10.15
CA LYS A 495 43.35 -16.95 9.55
C LYS A 495 42.53 -16.77 8.28
N THR A 496 41.49 -15.94 8.32
CA THR A 496 40.65 -15.63 7.13
C THR A 496 41.48 -14.96 6.01
N SER A 497 42.41 -14.11 6.38
CA SER A 497 43.31 -13.46 5.41
C SER A 497 44.24 -14.45 4.72
N LEU A 498 44.77 -15.43 5.44
CA LEU A 498 45.58 -16.52 4.88
C LEU A 498 44.73 -17.40 3.94
N GLU A 499 43.52 -17.76 4.35
CA GLU A 499 42.59 -18.54 3.53
C GLU A 499 42.27 -17.82 2.20
N MET A 500 41.99 -16.51 2.23
CA MET A 500 41.73 -15.71 1.03
C MET A 500 42.96 -15.58 0.10
N TYR A 501 44.16 -15.43 0.65
CA TYR A 501 45.38 -15.23 -0.15
C TYR A 501 45.92 -16.50 -0.77
N HIS A 502 45.77 -17.63 -0.10
CA HIS A 502 46.37 -18.91 -0.52
C HIS A 502 45.35 -19.93 -1.05
N GLY A 503 44.06 -19.59 -1.06
CA GLY A 503 43.01 -20.51 -1.51
C GLY A 503 42.84 -21.75 -0.63
N ILE A 504 43.43 -21.76 0.56
CA ILE A 504 43.39 -22.88 1.50
C ILE A 504 42.10 -22.78 2.33
N SER A 505 41.13 -23.65 2.05
CA SER A 505 39.97 -23.81 2.90
C SER A 505 40.29 -24.78 4.04
N LEU A 506 40.34 -24.25 5.28
CA LEU A 506 40.51 -25.10 6.45
C LEU A 506 39.18 -25.76 6.83
N ASN A 507 39.21 -27.07 7.10
CA ASN A 507 38.07 -27.79 7.62
C ASN A 507 37.50 -27.06 8.87
N PRO A 508 36.17 -26.93 9.02
CA PRO A 508 35.53 -26.32 10.20
C PRO A 508 36.02 -26.90 11.54
N GLN A 509 36.40 -28.18 11.58
CA GLN A 509 36.97 -28.84 12.77
C GLN A 509 38.41 -28.41 13.08
N MET A 510 39.11 -27.80 12.13
CA MET A 510 40.46 -27.24 12.31
C MET A 510 40.45 -25.74 12.54
N ARG A 511 39.26 -25.13 12.52
CA ARG A 511 39.03 -23.71 12.83
C ARG A 511 38.80 -23.49 14.29
#